data_b2e4be6b32b154e8e0e51f3d0eb8f22e
#
_entry.id   b2e4be6b32b154e8e0e51f3d0eb8f22e
#
_cell.length_a   1.000
_cell.length_b   1.000
_cell.length_c   1.000
_cell.angle_alpha   90.00
_cell.angle_beta   90.00
_cell.angle_gamma   90.00
#
_symmetry.space_group_name_H-M   'P 1'
#
loop_
_entity.id
_entity.type
_entity.pdbx_description
1 polymer ?
#
loop_
_entity_poly.entity_id
_entity_poly.type
_entity_poly.pdbx_seq_one_letter_code
_entity_poly.pdbx_strand_id
1 'polypeptide(L)'
;MPTSKRPAGGSRRSSPARRSAPKRQARPAPASAHMPDSRARAAGSRRFFAVMVLVLCVAAVVLCVVAAARLTGLADGGAPAVTGVTTDVTFASARGTNLHATITLPDYLADEDTANDADAPLVVMCHGFTGNRGGDGHFQPLADTLAASGIASIRVDFAGNGESEEPFTAYTLQSMYDDIESAISYMRGAYPITQVGLLGHSMGGRVVSLHLSESIAAAALWSPANGNGLNGLEFIDHDANNLESMRQAAVEAGSYDVSGWNVTISADFVNQMDTSHPCDFIREYTGALLVAFNGGDTELLSQTTIDDTLQAAKDRGTDFVDLSGQFANANHNYQSAAGDEAETAAISESIEGQTAQFFIDALLPADDAAA
;
A
#
# COMPACT_ATOMS: atom_id res chain seq x y z
N MET A 1 -19.97 67.16 -15.92
CA MET A 1 -20.01 68.09 -17.08
C MET A 1 -18.59 68.56 -17.40
N PRO A 2 -18.20 68.85 -18.63
CA PRO A 2 -18.60 68.23 -19.89
C PRO A 2 -17.40 67.70 -20.68
N THR A 3 -17.57 66.95 -21.64
CA THR A 3 -17.80 66.87 -23.11
C THR A 3 -16.64 66.21 -23.80
N SER A 4 -16.87 65.19 -24.48
CA SER A 4 -17.23 64.93 -25.88
C SER A 4 -16.08 65.05 -26.88
N LYS A 5 -15.79 63.99 -27.67
CA LYS A 5 -16.14 63.83 -29.08
C LYS A 5 -15.42 62.65 -29.74
N ARG A 6 -16.18 61.77 -30.33
CA ARG A 6 -15.79 61.02 -31.56
C ARG A 6 -15.77 61.94 -32.74
N PRO A 7 -15.12 61.59 -33.85
CA PRO A 7 -15.91 61.24 -35.04
C PRO A 7 -15.43 60.00 -35.79
N ALA A 8 -16.36 59.54 -36.58
CA ALA A 8 -16.39 58.43 -37.49
C ALA A 8 -15.92 58.80 -38.92
N GLY A 9 -15.79 57.79 -39.76
CA GLY A 9 -15.81 57.85 -41.25
C GLY A 9 -14.57 57.14 -41.81
N GLY A 10 -14.65 56.29 -42.77
CA GLY A 10 -15.58 56.00 -43.77
C GLY A 10 -15.11 54.87 -44.68
N SER A 11 -16.07 54.22 -45.27
CA SER A 11 -16.03 53.11 -46.22
C SER A 11 -15.21 53.37 -47.47
N ARG A 12 -14.62 52.31 -48.05
CA ARG A 12 -14.76 52.08 -49.52
C ARG A 12 -14.55 50.63 -49.90
N ARG A 13 -15.56 50.09 -50.55
CA ARG A 13 -15.56 48.84 -51.33
C ARG A 13 -14.77 49.02 -52.63
N SER A 14 -14.06 47.93 -53.06
CA SER A 14 -13.88 47.62 -54.48
C SER A 14 -13.56 46.15 -54.67
N SER A 15 -14.38 45.39 -55.32
CA SER A 15 -14.14 44.14 -56.05
C SER A 15 -14.02 44.49 -57.56
N PRO A 16 -13.72 43.52 -58.45
CA PRO A 16 -12.84 42.34 -58.45
C PRO A 16 -11.88 42.35 -59.68
N ALA A 17 -10.83 41.55 -59.66
CA ALA A 17 -10.09 41.23 -60.87
C ALA A 17 -9.90 39.68 -60.97
N ARG A 18 -10.46 39.21 -62.10
CA ARG A 18 -10.26 37.85 -62.64
C ARG A 18 -8.79 37.64 -62.97
N ARG A 19 -8.16 36.54 -62.55
CA ARG A 19 -6.98 35.99 -63.23
C ARG A 19 -6.96 34.46 -63.16
N SER A 20 -7.11 33.92 -64.36
CA SER A 20 -6.49 32.73 -64.98
C SER A 20 -5.95 31.62 -64.14
N ALA A 21 -6.42 30.41 -64.42
CA ALA A 21 -5.98 29.11 -63.92
C ALA A 21 -4.53 28.78 -64.30
N PRO A 22 -3.77 28.14 -63.46
CA PRO A 22 -2.52 27.49 -63.83
C PRO A 22 -2.73 25.99 -64.13
N LYS A 23 -1.94 25.55 -65.08
CA LYS A 23 -1.87 24.22 -65.67
C LYS A 23 -1.69 23.09 -64.62
N ARG A 24 -2.42 22.00 -64.84
CA ARG A 24 -2.21 20.69 -64.22
C ARG A 24 -0.79 20.21 -64.47
N GLN A 25 0.02 20.07 -63.43
CA GLN A 25 1.21 19.21 -63.43
C GLN A 25 0.80 17.80 -63.00
N ALA A 26 1.28 16.82 -63.74
CA ALA A 26 1.06 15.40 -63.49
C ALA A 26 1.71 14.96 -62.18
N ARG A 27 0.94 14.24 -61.36
CA ARG A 27 1.41 13.55 -60.18
C ARG A 27 2.31 12.37 -60.60
N PRO A 28 3.48 12.15 -59.98
CA PRO A 28 4.21 10.90 -60.09
C PRO A 28 3.46 9.77 -59.35
N ALA A 29 3.58 8.57 -59.91
CA ALA A 29 2.99 7.33 -59.36
C ALA A 29 3.49 7.03 -57.94
N PRO A 30 2.66 6.45 -57.03
CA PRO A 30 3.11 6.07 -55.71
C PRO A 30 4.11 4.88 -55.81
N ALA A 31 5.24 5.04 -55.11
CA ALA A 31 6.21 3.95 -54.90
C ALA A 31 5.52 2.80 -54.12
N SER A 32 5.75 1.58 -54.59
CA SER A 32 5.27 0.36 -53.96
C SER A 32 5.74 0.28 -52.52
N ALA A 33 4.85 0.42 -51.58
CA ALA A 33 5.11 0.13 -50.16
C ALA A 33 5.35 -1.39 -50.02
N HIS A 34 6.54 -1.75 -49.58
CA HIS A 34 6.90 -3.12 -49.19
C HIS A 34 6.05 -3.47 -47.96
N MET A 35 5.09 -4.37 -48.08
CA MET A 35 4.38 -4.94 -46.95
C MET A 35 5.31 -5.84 -46.15
N PRO A 36 5.47 -5.66 -44.86
CA PRO A 36 6.22 -6.60 -44.02
C PRO A 36 5.49 -7.94 -43.96
N ASP A 37 6.27 -8.99 -44.13
CA ASP A 37 5.89 -10.39 -44.21
C ASP A 37 4.98 -10.83 -43.05
N SER A 38 3.73 -11.20 -43.35
CA SER A 38 2.70 -11.63 -42.41
C SER A 38 3.09 -12.95 -41.67
N ARG A 39 4.13 -13.68 -42.17
CA ARG A 39 4.61 -14.91 -41.54
C ARG A 39 5.44 -14.65 -40.27
N ALA A 40 6.14 -13.51 -40.15
CA ALA A 40 6.93 -13.18 -38.97
C ALA A 40 6.06 -12.80 -37.77
N ARG A 41 4.89 -12.14 -38.00
CA ARG A 41 3.93 -11.81 -36.93
C ARG A 41 3.19 -13.04 -36.37
N ALA A 42 2.89 -14.03 -37.21
CA ALA A 42 2.27 -15.29 -36.79
C ALA A 42 3.18 -16.17 -35.94
N ALA A 43 4.50 -16.12 -36.14
CA ALA A 43 5.46 -16.90 -35.36
C ALA A 43 5.69 -16.29 -33.95
N GLY A 44 5.71 -14.96 -33.82
CA GLY A 44 5.83 -14.28 -32.53
C GLY A 44 4.59 -14.50 -31.64
N SER A 45 3.39 -14.39 -32.22
CA SER A 45 2.13 -14.61 -31.51
C SER A 45 1.99 -16.06 -31.01
N ARG A 46 2.42 -17.05 -31.80
CA ARG A 46 2.38 -18.47 -31.39
C ARG A 46 3.35 -18.79 -30.26
N ARG A 47 4.53 -18.17 -30.24
CA ARG A 47 5.50 -18.34 -29.13
C ARG A 47 5.02 -17.66 -27.85
N PHE A 48 4.45 -16.46 -27.95
CA PHE A 48 3.87 -15.77 -26.82
C PHE A 48 2.69 -16.55 -26.21
N PHE A 49 1.80 -17.07 -27.07
CA PHE A 49 0.68 -17.90 -26.64
C PHE A 49 1.13 -19.22 -25.99
N ALA A 50 2.20 -19.85 -26.53
CA ALA A 50 2.74 -21.08 -25.98
C ALA A 50 3.41 -20.88 -24.61
N VAL A 51 4.12 -19.76 -24.41
CA VAL A 51 4.72 -19.39 -23.10
C VAL A 51 3.63 -19.06 -22.09
N MET A 52 2.60 -18.30 -22.48
CA MET A 52 1.47 -17.99 -21.60
C MET A 52 0.68 -19.24 -21.18
N VAL A 53 0.44 -20.16 -22.11
CA VAL A 53 -0.20 -21.46 -21.80
C VAL A 53 0.67 -22.31 -20.89
N LEU A 54 2.01 -22.30 -21.07
CA LEU A 54 2.93 -23.03 -20.20
C LEU A 54 2.93 -22.47 -18.77
N VAL A 55 2.95 -21.15 -18.62
CA VAL A 55 2.88 -20.47 -17.30
C VAL A 55 1.54 -20.78 -16.61
N LEU A 56 0.43 -20.72 -17.34
CA LEU A 56 -0.88 -21.07 -16.80
C LEU A 56 -0.99 -22.56 -16.43
N CYS A 57 -0.38 -23.45 -17.21
CA CYS A 57 -0.33 -24.88 -16.89
C CYS A 57 0.54 -25.16 -15.66
N VAL A 58 1.67 -24.46 -15.50
CA VAL A 58 2.55 -24.59 -14.31
C VAL A 58 1.81 -24.06 -13.08
N ALA A 59 1.16 -22.90 -13.16
CA ALA A 59 0.35 -22.37 -12.08
C ALA A 59 -0.81 -23.31 -11.69
N ALA A 60 -1.52 -23.87 -12.67
CA ALA A 60 -2.58 -24.84 -12.43
C ALA A 60 -2.05 -26.14 -11.80
N VAL A 61 -0.87 -26.61 -12.20
CA VAL A 61 -0.26 -27.81 -11.61
C VAL A 61 0.16 -27.53 -10.16
N VAL A 62 0.74 -26.36 -9.87
CA VAL A 62 1.10 -25.95 -8.50
C VAL A 62 -0.17 -25.83 -7.64
N LEU A 63 -1.25 -25.20 -8.15
CA LEU A 63 -2.53 -25.13 -7.44
C LEU A 63 -3.12 -26.54 -7.20
N CYS A 64 -3.07 -27.44 -8.20
CA CYS A 64 -3.55 -28.81 -8.05
C CYS A 64 -2.70 -29.63 -7.08
N VAL A 65 -1.39 -29.42 -7.01
CA VAL A 65 -0.50 -30.10 -6.06
C VAL A 65 -0.78 -29.60 -4.63
N VAL A 66 -0.95 -28.29 -4.43
CA VAL A 66 -1.30 -27.70 -3.13
C VAL A 66 -2.70 -28.13 -2.70
N ALA A 67 -3.68 -28.12 -3.60
CA ALA A 67 -5.05 -28.60 -3.31
C ALA A 67 -5.08 -30.10 -3.05
N ALA A 68 -4.30 -30.91 -3.77
CA ALA A 68 -4.21 -32.34 -3.54
C ALA A 68 -3.50 -32.66 -2.22
N ALA A 69 -2.46 -31.91 -1.83
CA ALA A 69 -1.82 -32.04 -0.52
C ALA A 69 -2.77 -31.71 0.63
N ARG A 70 -3.68 -30.73 0.44
CA ARG A 70 -4.75 -30.41 1.41
C ARG A 70 -5.89 -31.44 1.46
N LEU A 71 -6.19 -32.11 0.34
CA LEU A 71 -7.31 -33.07 0.24
C LEU A 71 -6.92 -34.51 0.63
N THR A 72 -5.66 -34.87 0.54
CA THR A 72 -5.26 -36.29 0.75
C THR A 72 -4.84 -36.62 2.16
N GLY A 73 -4.60 -35.64 3.07
CA GLY A 73 -4.20 -35.93 4.44
C GLY A 73 -2.98 -36.87 4.57
N LEU A 74 -2.24 -37.09 3.48
CA LEU A 74 -1.10 -37.98 3.35
C LEU A 74 0.19 -37.21 3.45
N ALA A 75 0.41 -36.56 4.59
CA ALA A 75 1.74 -36.25 5.06
C ALA A 75 1.96 -37.04 6.37
N ASP A 76 2.24 -38.29 6.21
CA ASP A 76 2.81 -39.08 7.29
C ASP A 76 4.18 -38.49 7.68
N GLY A 77 4.31 -38.00 8.90
CA GLY A 77 5.55 -37.59 9.53
C GLY A 77 5.89 -36.11 9.44
N GLY A 78 4.98 -35.25 9.02
CA GLY A 78 5.11 -33.80 9.19
C GLY A 78 4.95 -33.39 10.66
N ALA A 79 5.74 -32.42 11.12
CA ALA A 79 5.47 -31.72 12.37
C ALA A 79 3.97 -31.30 12.40
N PRO A 80 3.30 -31.30 13.58
CA PRO A 80 1.91 -30.86 13.67
C PRO A 80 1.78 -29.50 13.02
N ALA A 81 0.75 -29.30 12.17
CA ALA A 81 0.48 -28.02 11.53
C ALA A 81 0.44 -26.96 12.64
N VAL A 82 1.34 -25.98 12.57
CA VAL A 82 1.36 -24.85 13.51
C VAL A 82 0.04 -24.13 13.31
N THR A 83 -0.72 -23.97 14.38
CA THR A 83 -1.96 -23.17 14.40
C THR A 83 -1.68 -21.89 15.17
N GLY A 84 -2.54 -20.87 15.01
CA GLY A 84 -2.37 -19.59 15.68
C GLY A 84 -3.32 -19.44 16.87
N VAL A 85 -2.84 -18.87 17.96
CA VAL A 85 -3.67 -18.45 19.10
C VAL A 85 -3.84 -16.95 19.06
N THR A 86 -5.09 -16.48 18.92
CA THR A 86 -5.42 -15.04 18.86
C THR A 86 -5.99 -14.56 20.18
N THR A 87 -5.49 -13.45 20.70
CA THR A 87 -5.91 -12.87 21.99
C THR A 87 -5.89 -11.34 21.90
N ASP A 88 -6.94 -10.69 22.42
CA ASP A 88 -6.95 -9.24 22.62
C ASP A 88 -6.14 -8.89 23.88
N VAL A 89 -5.33 -7.86 23.78
CA VAL A 89 -4.45 -7.38 24.85
C VAL A 89 -4.55 -5.87 25.01
N THR A 90 -4.28 -5.41 26.22
CA THR A 90 -4.19 -3.99 26.53
C THR A 90 -2.91 -3.74 27.33
N PHE A 91 -2.13 -2.75 26.91
CA PHE A 91 -0.87 -2.39 27.57
C PHE A 91 -0.65 -0.88 27.51
N ALA A 92 0.27 -0.37 28.32
CA ALA A 92 0.56 1.06 28.35
C ALA A 92 1.26 1.52 27.06
N SER A 93 0.76 2.57 26.44
CA SER A 93 1.46 3.33 25.40
C SER A 93 2.58 4.17 26.02
N ALA A 94 3.50 4.68 25.20
CA ALA A 94 4.53 5.63 25.65
C ALA A 94 3.93 6.92 26.24
N ARG A 95 2.69 7.24 25.90
CA ARG A 95 1.94 8.40 26.43
C ARG A 95 1.29 8.13 27.79
N GLY A 96 1.35 6.87 28.28
CA GLY A 96 0.75 6.44 29.55
C GLY A 96 -0.75 6.17 29.48
N THR A 97 -1.33 6.12 28.28
CA THR A 97 -2.70 5.68 28.01
C THR A 97 -2.71 4.19 27.67
N ASN A 98 -3.89 3.57 27.65
CA ASN A 98 -4.05 2.20 27.22
C ASN A 98 -3.97 2.10 25.69
N LEU A 99 -3.14 1.20 25.20
CA LEU A 99 -3.09 0.79 23.80
C LEU A 99 -3.81 -0.55 23.66
N HIS A 100 -4.84 -0.61 22.85
CA HIS A 100 -5.60 -1.83 22.55
C HIS A 100 -5.02 -2.51 21.32
N ALA A 101 -4.80 -3.82 21.42
CA ALA A 101 -4.21 -4.59 20.33
C ALA A 101 -4.76 -6.02 20.32
N THR A 102 -4.58 -6.69 19.20
CA THR A 102 -4.78 -8.14 19.07
C THR A 102 -3.46 -8.79 18.68
N ILE A 103 -3.00 -9.76 19.46
CA ILE A 103 -1.86 -10.60 19.14
C ILE A 103 -2.34 -11.91 18.51
N THR A 104 -1.57 -12.43 17.57
CA THR A 104 -1.73 -13.79 17.05
C THR A 104 -0.38 -14.48 17.12
N LEU A 105 -0.30 -15.55 17.90
CA LEU A 105 0.93 -16.27 18.21
C LEU A 105 0.92 -17.64 17.55
N PRO A 106 2.06 -18.14 17.03
CA PRO A 106 2.24 -19.56 16.79
C PRO A 106 1.97 -20.37 18.05
N ASP A 107 1.41 -21.57 17.94
CA ASP A 107 1.05 -22.43 19.09
C ASP A 107 2.19 -22.64 20.08
N TYR A 108 3.43 -22.82 19.59
CA TYR A 108 4.60 -23.03 20.44
C TYR A 108 4.97 -21.82 21.30
N LEU A 109 4.55 -20.61 20.93
CA LEU A 109 4.72 -19.40 21.75
C LEU A 109 3.54 -19.17 22.70
N ALA A 110 2.38 -19.76 22.42
CA ALA A 110 1.19 -19.65 23.25
C ALA A 110 1.20 -20.65 24.42
N ASP A 111 2.01 -21.69 24.36
CA ASP A 111 2.18 -22.70 25.41
C ASP A 111 3.29 -22.27 26.39
N GLU A 112 2.92 -22.05 27.67
CA GLU A 112 3.84 -21.59 28.72
C GLU A 112 5.04 -22.56 28.92
N ASP A 113 4.88 -23.84 28.59
CA ASP A 113 5.94 -24.84 28.72
C ASP A 113 6.97 -24.76 27.58
N THR A 114 6.63 -24.23 26.44
CA THR A 114 7.48 -24.15 25.22
C THR A 114 7.86 -22.72 24.82
N ALA A 115 7.15 -21.70 25.28
CA ALA A 115 7.30 -20.30 24.88
C ALA A 115 8.71 -19.72 25.10
N ASN A 116 9.48 -20.27 26.04
CA ASN A 116 10.83 -19.77 26.34
C ASN A 116 11.95 -20.50 25.57
N ASP A 117 11.63 -21.56 24.83
CA ASP A 117 12.61 -22.40 24.16
C ASP A 117 12.73 -22.15 22.66
N ALA A 118 11.86 -21.32 22.09
CA ALA A 118 11.82 -21.06 20.64
C ALA A 118 11.66 -19.57 20.32
N ASP A 119 12.62 -19.04 19.60
CA ASP A 119 12.59 -17.67 19.06
C ASP A 119 11.54 -17.53 17.94
N ALA A 120 10.94 -16.33 17.81
CA ALA A 120 10.02 -16.02 16.71
C ALA A 120 10.26 -14.62 16.13
N PRO A 121 10.10 -14.45 14.84
CA PRO A 121 9.90 -13.12 14.26
C PRO A 121 8.54 -12.52 14.64
N LEU A 122 8.43 -11.21 14.56
CA LEU A 122 7.22 -10.43 14.82
C LEU A 122 6.85 -9.59 13.59
N VAL A 123 5.58 -9.54 13.23
CA VAL A 123 5.03 -8.55 12.31
C VAL A 123 4.06 -7.64 13.05
N VAL A 124 4.34 -6.32 13.04
CA VAL A 124 3.41 -5.28 13.53
C VAL A 124 2.59 -4.76 12.37
N MET A 125 1.26 -4.76 12.49
CA MET A 125 0.34 -4.34 11.44
C MET A 125 -0.35 -3.02 11.80
N CYS A 126 -0.26 -2.04 10.91
CA CYS A 126 -0.61 -0.64 11.08
C CYS A 126 -1.74 -0.24 10.13
N HIS A 127 -2.92 0.08 10.68
CA HIS A 127 -4.09 0.47 9.89
C HIS A 127 -4.04 1.90 9.35
N GLY A 128 -4.91 2.21 8.38
CA GLY A 128 -5.04 3.52 7.76
C GLY A 128 -5.77 4.56 8.61
N PHE A 129 -5.95 5.76 8.04
CA PHE A 129 -6.68 6.87 8.66
C PHE A 129 -8.12 6.44 8.99
N THR A 130 -8.59 6.70 10.22
CA THR A 130 -9.90 6.27 10.74
C THR A 130 -10.16 4.76 10.75
N GLY A 131 -9.13 3.94 10.53
CA GLY A 131 -9.22 2.49 10.54
C GLY A 131 -9.23 1.90 11.96
N ASN A 132 -8.94 0.61 12.05
CA ASN A 132 -8.75 -0.11 13.30
C ASN A 132 -7.85 -1.33 13.09
N ARG A 133 -7.50 -2.04 14.15
CA ARG A 133 -6.67 -3.24 14.15
C ARG A 133 -7.17 -4.41 13.29
N GLY A 134 -8.38 -4.32 12.74
CA GLY A 134 -8.92 -5.29 11.77
C GLY A 134 -8.37 -5.10 10.36
N GLY A 135 -7.88 -3.89 10.00
CA GLY A 135 -7.32 -3.60 8.68
C GLY A 135 -8.29 -3.92 7.54
N ASP A 136 -9.53 -3.42 7.63
CA ASP A 136 -10.60 -3.65 6.66
C ASP A 136 -10.92 -5.15 6.40
N GLY A 137 -10.58 -6.01 7.36
CA GLY A 137 -10.81 -7.45 7.31
C GLY A 137 -9.59 -8.28 6.89
N HIS A 138 -8.48 -7.64 6.45
CA HIS A 138 -7.30 -8.32 5.93
C HIS A 138 -6.31 -8.80 7.01
N PHE A 139 -6.22 -8.08 8.13
CA PHE A 139 -5.13 -8.33 9.07
C PHE A 139 -5.30 -9.64 9.85
N GLN A 140 -6.52 -10.10 10.12
CA GLN A 140 -6.70 -11.39 10.80
C GLN A 140 -6.31 -12.59 9.92
N PRO A 141 -6.79 -12.73 8.66
CA PRO A 141 -6.38 -13.85 7.81
C PRO A 141 -4.87 -13.88 7.56
N LEU A 142 -4.25 -12.69 7.39
CA LEU A 142 -2.80 -12.58 7.25
C LEU A 142 -2.09 -13.03 8.54
N ALA A 143 -2.55 -12.59 9.73
CA ALA A 143 -2.00 -12.98 11.01
C ALA A 143 -2.07 -14.50 11.24
N ASP A 144 -3.19 -15.13 10.85
CA ASP A 144 -3.38 -16.58 10.94
C ASP A 144 -2.37 -17.34 10.05
N THR A 145 -2.16 -16.83 8.83
CA THR A 145 -1.18 -17.42 7.89
C THR A 145 0.27 -17.27 8.41
N LEU A 146 0.60 -16.11 8.97
CA LEU A 146 1.91 -15.86 9.57
C LEU A 146 2.15 -16.77 10.79
N ALA A 147 1.15 -16.89 11.67
CA ALA A 147 1.25 -17.76 12.85
C ALA A 147 1.42 -19.24 12.46
N ALA A 148 0.67 -19.71 11.44
CA ALA A 148 0.83 -21.04 10.87
C ALA A 148 2.24 -21.31 10.31
N SER A 149 2.99 -20.25 10.02
CA SER A 149 4.37 -20.30 9.51
C SER A 149 5.41 -20.02 10.60
N GLY A 150 5.01 -19.84 11.86
CA GLY A 150 5.94 -19.59 12.97
C GLY A 150 6.28 -18.12 13.22
N ILE A 151 5.52 -17.17 12.64
CA ILE A 151 5.71 -15.73 12.80
C ILE A 151 4.60 -15.17 13.69
N ALA A 152 4.97 -14.54 14.81
CA ALA A 152 4.03 -13.82 15.67
C ALA A 152 3.56 -12.50 15.00
N SER A 153 2.37 -12.04 15.34
CA SER A 153 1.92 -10.73 14.91
C SER A 153 1.20 -9.97 16.01
N ILE A 154 1.21 -8.63 15.89
CA ILE A 154 0.44 -7.72 16.73
C ILE A 154 -0.19 -6.65 15.83
N ARG A 155 -1.47 -6.36 16.07
CA ARG A 155 -2.28 -5.36 15.37
C ARG A 155 -2.78 -4.37 16.40
N VAL A 156 -2.51 -3.09 16.20
CA VAL A 156 -2.82 -2.04 17.19
C VAL A 156 -3.97 -1.16 16.72
N ASP A 157 -4.76 -0.64 17.66
CA ASP A 157 -5.64 0.51 17.43
C ASP A 157 -4.86 1.77 17.79
N PHE A 158 -4.49 2.57 16.81
CA PHE A 158 -3.83 3.85 17.03
C PHE A 158 -4.71 4.82 17.82
N ALA A 159 -4.09 5.81 18.48
CA ALA A 159 -4.78 6.83 19.23
C ALA A 159 -6.03 7.37 18.51
N GLY A 160 -7.18 7.42 19.18
CA GLY A 160 -8.44 7.91 18.63
C GLY A 160 -9.15 7.00 17.64
N ASN A 161 -8.67 5.76 17.45
CA ASN A 161 -9.24 4.78 16.51
C ASN A 161 -9.60 3.47 17.23
N GLY A 162 -10.49 2.68 16.62
CA GLY A 162 -10.87 1.38 17.15
C GLY A 162 -11.42 1.47 18.56
N GLU A 163 -10.79 0.76 19.51
CA GLU A 163 -11.12 0.76 20.93
C GLU A 163 -10.27 1.75 21.75
N SER A 164 -9.44 2.60 21.11
CA SER A 164 -8.67 3.61 21.80
C SER A 164 -9.58 4.58 22.57
N GLU A 165 -9.25 4.84 23.84
CA GLU A 165 -9.95 5.81 24.69
C GLU A 165 -9.48 7.27 24.45
N GLU A 166 -8.45 7.46 23.64
CA GLU A 166 -7.91 8.77 23.30
C GLU A 166 -8.80 9.48 22.24
N PRO A 167 -8.92 10.80 22.28
CA PRO A 167 -9.61 11.53 21.22
C PRO A 167 -8.81 11.48 19.91
N PHE A 168 -9.49 11.60 18.76
CA PHE A 168 -8.82 11.58 17.46
C PHE A 168 -7.77 12.70 17.28
N THR A 169 -7.84 13.78 18.07
CA THR A 169 -6.80 14.81 18.11
C THR A 169 -5.45 14.32 18.67
N ALA A 170 -5.42 13.15 19.31
CA ALA A 170 -4.18 12.48 19.71
C ALA A 170 -3.54 11.65 18.58
N TYR A 171 -4.25 11.42 17.46
CA TYR A 171 -3.74 10.76 16.27
C TYR A 171 -2.75 11.67 15.55
N THR A 172 -1.47 11.38 15.67
CA THR A 172 -0.36 12.12 15.04
C THR A 172 0.68 11.14 14.51
N LEU A 173 1.58 11.57 13.64
CA LEU A 173 2.68 10.70 13.19
C LEU A 173 3.53 10.22 14.36
N GLN A 174 3.78 11.11 15.35
CA GLN A 174 4.55 10.76 16.53
C GLN A 174 3.81 9.76 17.41
N SER A 175 2.51 9.93 17.66
CA SER A 175 1.76 8.98 18.47
C SER A 175 1.69 7.59 17.83
N MET A 176 1.50 7.51 16.51
CA MET A 176 1.54 6.24 15.77
C MET A 176 2.93 5.58 15.83
N TYR A 177 4.00 6.38 15.71
CA TYR A 177 5.37 5.90 15.89
C TYR A 177 5.57 5.31 17.30
N ASP A 178 5.16 6.04 18.34
CA ASP A 178 5.26 5.62 19.73
C ASP A 178 4.40 4.35 20.00
N ASP A 179 3.27 4.19 19.34
CA ASP A 179 2.40 3.02 19.47
C ASP A 179 3.04 1.77 18.83
N ILE A 180 3.71 1.91 17.69
CA ILE A 180 4.51 0.83 17.08
C ILE A 180 5.63 0.40 18.01
N GLU A 181 6.41 1.34 18.56
CA GLU A 181 7.50 1.03 19.50
C GLU A 181 6.97 0.41 20.79
N SER A 182 5.81 0.87 21.30
CA SER A 182 5.18 0.29 22.49
C SER A 182 4.73 -1.15 22.23
N ALA A 183 4.19 -1.44 21.04
CA ALA A 183 3.79 -2.78 20.63
C ALA A 183 5.01 -3.72 20.51
N ILE A 184 6.10 -3.26 19.87
CA ILE A 184 7.35 -4.03 19.77
C ILE A 184 7.92 -4.30 21.16
N SER A 185 7.94 -3.30 22.03
CA SER A 185 8.45 -3.42 23.41
C SER A 185 7.62 -4.39 24.24
N TYR A 186 6.28 -4.32 24.12
CA TYR A 186 5.37 -5.24 24.79
C TYR A 186 5.63 -6.69 24.36
N MET A 187 5.72 -6.94 23.04
CA MET A 187 5.96 -8.27 22.50
C MET A 187 7.33 -8.81 22.91
N ARG A 188 8.39 -8.00 22.85
CA ARG A 188 9.74 -8.38 23.32
C ARG A 188 9.82 -8.62 24.82
N GLY A 189 8.97 -7.97 25.59
CA GLY A 189 8.87 -8.18 27.03
C GLY A 189 8.17 -9.48 27.42
N ALA A 190 7.27 -9.97 26.55
CA ALA A 190 6.46 -11.15 26.80
C ALA A 190 6.97 -12.41 26.07
N TYR A 191 7.65 -12.25 24.92
CA TYR A 191 8.04 -13.35 24.03
C TYR A 191 9.46 -13.15 23.50
N PRO A 192 10.17 -14.23 23.12
CA PRO A 192 11.54 -14.18 22.57
C PRO A 192 11.54 -13.73 21.11
N ILE A 193 11.26 -12.44 20.87
CA ILE A 193 11.19 -11.85 19.53
C ILE A 193 12.59 -11.54 19.01
N THR A 194 12.94 -12.11 17.86
CA THR A 194 14.26 -11.99 17.21
C THR A 194 14.31 -10.87 16.19
N GLN A 195 13.38 -10.86 15.25
CA GLN A 195 13.32 -9.91 14.13
C GLN A 195 11.96 -9.24 14.09
N VAL A 196 11.92 -8.02 13.54
CA VAL A 196 10.68 -7.25 13.41
C VAL A 196 10.44 -6.92 11.94
N GLY A 197 9.26 -7.27 11.47
CA GLY A 197 8.66 -6.78 10.24
C GLY A 197 7.53 -5.80 10.54
N LEU A 198 7.27 -4.89 9.62
CA LEU A 198 6.16 -3.94 9.69
C LEU A 198 5.27 -4.07 8.45
N LEU A 199 3.96 -4.06 8.64
CA LEU A 199 2.97 -3.91 7.59
C LEU A 199 2.19 -2.63 7.83
N GLY A 200 2.03 -1.80 6.81
CA GLY A 200 1.19 -0.61 6.91
C GLY A 200 0.30 -0.41 5.69
N HIS A 201 -0.99 -0.12 5.94
CA HIS A 201 -1.96 0.27 4.93
C HIS A 201 -2.23 1.77 4.98
N SER A 202 -2.24 2.44 3.82
CA SER A 202 -2.61 3.85 3.70
C SER A 202 -1.77 4.76 4.62
N MET A 203 -2.37 5.47 5.60
CA MET A 203 -1.66 6.25 6.60
C MET A 203 -0.76 5.37 7.50
N GLY A 204 -1.16 4.12 7.79
CA GLY A 204 -0.28 3.14 8.43
C GLY A 204 0.95 2.82 7.58
N GLY A 205 0.80 2.78 6.25
CA GLY A 205 1.92 2.65 5.31
C GLY A 205 2.87 3.85 5.36
N ARG A 206 2.34 5.06 5.53
CA ARG A 206 3.17 6.26 5.74
C ARG A 206 3.98 6.17 7.02
N VAL A 207 3.35 5.84 8.16
CA VAL A 207 4.08 5.77 9.43
C VAL A 207 5.10 4.64 9.41
N VAL A 208 4.80 3.50 8.79
CA VAL A 208 5.77 2.42 8.57
C VAL A 208 6.94 2.92 7.72
N SER A 209 6.69 3.65 6.63
CA SER A 209 7.76 4.24 5.81
C SER A 209 8.69 5.16 6.61
N LEU A 210 8.13 6.00 7.51
CA LEU A 210 8.89 6.88 8.40
C LEU A 210 9.63 6.11 9.51
N HIS A 211 9.25 4.87 9.79
CA HIS A 211 9.84 4.00 10.82
C HIS A 211 10.96 3.08 10.29
N LEU A 212 11.17 3.08 8.96
CA LEU A 212 12.18 2.24 8.33
C LEU A 212 13.58 2.56 8.86
N SER A 213 14.26 1.53 9.36
CA SER A 213 15.60 1.62 9.94
C SER A 213 16.28 0.25 9.87
N GLU A 214 17.55 0.17 10.27
CA GLU A 214 18.29 -1.10 10.36
C GLU A 214 17.69 -2.11 11.37
N SER A 215 16.85 -1.64 12.31
CA SER A 215 16.18 -2.50 13.29
C SER A 215 14.96 -3.21 12.74
N ILE A 216 14.47 -2.83 11.57
CA ILE A 216 13.33 -3.42 10.87
C ILE A 216 13.87 -4.32 9.75
N ALA A 217 13.63 -5.62 9.85
CA ALA A 217 14.15 -6.60 8.90
C ALA A 217 13.34 -6.63 7.58
N ALA A 218 12.02 -6.43 7.67
CA ALA A 218 11.13 -6.46 6.51
C ALA A 218 10.00 -5.43 6.65
N ALA A 219 9.56 -4.84 5.55
CA ALA A 219 8.41 -3.92 5.52
C ALA A 219 7.52 -4.18 4.31
N ALA A 220 6.20 -4.22 4.53
CA ALA A 220 5.20 -4.28 3.49
C ALA A 220 4.34 -3.00 3.53
N LEU A 221 4.24 -2.31 2.40
CA LEU A 221 3.54 -1.05 2.23
C LEU A 221 2.35 -1.26 1.30
N TRP A 222 1.14 -1.25 1.84
CA TRP A 222 -0.10 -1.35 1.07
C TRP A 222 -0.66 0.05 0.85
N SER A 223 -0.70 0.49 -0.41
CA SER A 223 -1.25 1.80 -0.80
C SER A 223 -0.83 2.95 0.12
N PRO A 224 0.49 3.09 0.43
CA PRO A 224 0.96 4.03 1.45
C PRO A 224 0.68 5.49 1.07
N ALA A 225 0.17 6.30 2.01
CA ALA A 225 -0.09 7.73 1.82
C ALA A 225 1.21 8.55 1.88
N ASN A 226 2.17 8.26 0.99
CA ASN A 226 3.56 8.74 1.04
C ASN A 226 3.81 10.06 0.33
N GLY A 227 2.77 10.84 -0.01
CA GLY A 227 2.94 12.18 -0.56
C GLY A 227 3.83 13.05 0.33
N ASN A 228 4.74 13.84 -0.25
CA ASN A 228 5.65 14.71 0.50
C ASN A 228 4.90 15.82 1.23
N GLY A 229 5.20 16.01 2.51
CA GLY A 229 4.59 17.03 3.33
C GLY A 229 3.08 16.90 3.38
N LEU A 230 2.36 18.02 3.21
CA LEU A 230 0.90 18.07 3.21
C LEU A 230 0.26 17.24 2.08
N ASN A 231 0.96 16.93 1.00
CA ASN A 231 0.43 16.04 -0.04
C ASN A 231 0.12 14.63 0.50
N GLY A 232 0.66 14.23 1.64
CA GLY A 232 0.25 13.02 2.35
C GLY A 232 -1.18 13.07 2.90
N LEU A 233 -1.86 14.22 2.85
CA LEU A 233 -3.26 14.43 3.20
C LEU A 233 -4.17 14.63 1.98
N GLU A 234 -3.69 14.33 0.77
CA GLU A 234 -4.45 14.51 -0.47
C GLU A 234 -5.77 13.71 -0.52
N PHE A 235 -5.90 12.66 0.29
CA PHE A 235 -7.16 11.95 0.51
C PHE A 235 -8.23 12.78 1.24
N ILE A 236 -7.85 13.87 1.90
CA ILE A 236 -8.77 14.84 2.51
C ILE A 236 -9.17 15.90 1.48
N ASP A 237 -8.20 16.44 0.74
CA ASP A 237 -8.44 17.42 -0.31
C ASP A 237 -7.29 17.34 -1.34
N HIS A 238 -7.61 17.20 -2.63
CA HIS A 238 -6.62 17.12 -3.70
C HIS A 238 -6.01 18.48 -4.09
N ASP A 239 -6.56 19.61 -3.59
CA ASP A 239 -5.99 20.94 -3.85
C ASP A 239 -5.00 21.34 -2.75
N ALA A 240 -3.73 21.44 -3.11
CA ALA A 240 -2.65 21.83 -2.18
C ALA A 240 -2.89 23.18 -1.48
N ASN A 241 -3.61 24.14 -2.11
CA ASN A 241 -3.95 25.41 -1.48
C ASN A 241 -5.00 25.23 -0.39
N ASN A 242 -5.94 24.28 -0.57
CA ASN A 242 -6.92 23.93 0.46
C ASN A 242 -6.25 23.23 1.63
N LEU A 243 -5.30 22.31 1.38
CA LEU A 243 -4.50 21.66 2.42
C LEU A 243 -3.68 22.67 3.23
N GLU A 244 -3.04 23.64 2.57
CA GLU A 244 -2.32 24.70 3.28
C GLU A 244 -3.27 25.60 4.08
N SER A 245 -4.46 25.93 3.56
CA SER A 245 -5.48 26.70 4.28
C SER A 245 -6.01 25.92 5.50
N MET A 246 -6.21 24.60 5.35
CA MET A 246 -6.56 23.70 6.44
C MET A 246 -5.48 23.69 7.52
N ARG A 247 -4.20 23.58 7.12
CA ARG A 247 -3.05 23.63 8.06
C ARG A 247 -3.03 24.93 8.85
N GLN A 248 -3.18 26.07 8.16
CA GLN A 248 -3.20 27.38 8.82
C GLN A 248 -4.34 27.49 9.81
N ALA A 249 -5.54 27.06 9.43
CA ALA A 249 -6.70 27.06 10.31
C ALA A 249 -6.51 26.13 11.53
N ALA A 250 -5.94 24.94 11.32
CA ALA A 250 -5.62 24.01 12.40
C ALA A 250 -4.59 24.59 13.38
N VAL A 251 -3.56 25.25 12.87
CA VAL A 251 -2.52 25.88 13.70
C VAL A 251 -3.10 27.06 14.51
N GLU A 252 -3.96 27.89 13.91
CA GLU A 252 -4.59 29.01 14.57
C GLU A 252 -5.56 28.58 15.68
N ALA A 253 -6.37 27.53 15.42
CA ALA A 253 -7.41 27.05 16.35
C ALA A 253 -6.93 25.93 17.29
N GLY A 254 -5.75 25.33 17.04
CA GLY A 254 -5.26 24.13 17.73
C GLY A 254 -5.74 22.82 17.11
N SER A 255 -6.80 22.85 16.31
CA SER A 255 -7.40 21.69 15.63
C SER A 255 -8.24 22.12 14.43
N TYR A 256 -8.63 21.12 13.60
CA TYR A 256 -9.47 21.32 12.42
C TYR A 256 -10.46 20.16 12.25
N ASP A 257 -11.73 20.50 11.99
CA ASP A 257 -12.78 19.50 11.74
C ASP A 257 -12.77 19.08 10.25
N VAL A 258 -12.42 17.83 9.99
CA VAL A 258 -12.45 17.21 8.66
C VAL A 258 -13.84 16.60 8.45
N SER A 259 -14.79 17.42 8.00
CA SER A 259 -16.21 17.05 7.91
C SER A 259 -16.47 15.82 7.03
N GLY A 260 -15.71 15.64 5.95
CA GLY A 260 -15.82 14.48 5.05
C GLY A 260 -15.46 13.15 5.73
N TRP A 261 -14.66 13.18 6.79
CA TRP A 261 -14.23 12.02 7.57
C TRP A 261 -14.84 11.98 8.98
N ASN A 262 -15.61 13.00 9.34
CA ASN A 262 -16.25 13.14 10.66
C ASN A 262 -15.25 13.00 11.83
N VAL A 263 -14.06 13.58 11.70
CA VAL A 263 -13.01 13.61 12.70
C VAL A 263 -12.44 15.00 12.88
N THR A 264 -11.86 15.25 14.05
CA THR A 264 -11.11 16.47 14.36
C THR A 264 -9.63 16.15 14.45
N ILE A 265 -8.82 16.70 13.55
CA ILE A 265 -7.35 16.56 13.56
C ILE A 265 -6.70 17.68 14.34
N SER A 266 -5.55 17.40 14.98
CA SER A 266 -4.79 18.41 15.73
C SER A 266 -3.88 19.25 14.85
N ALA A 267 -3.49 20.43 15.33
CA ALA A 267 -2.41 21.23 14.75
C ALA A 267 -1.09 20.45 14.67
N ASP A 268 -0.81 19.61 15.69
CA ASP A 268 0.40 18.80 15.72
C ASP A 268 0.41 17.78 14.59
N PHE A 269 -0.74 17.13 14.29
CA PHE A 269 -0.83 16.20 13.16
C PHE A 269 -0.48 16.88 11.84
N VAL A 270 -1.11 18.02 11.52
CA VAL A 270 -0.86 18.71 10.24
C VAL A 270 0.55 19.27 10.14
N ASN A 271 1.13 19.75 11.25
CA ASN A 271 2.53 20.21 11.28
C ASN A 271 3.53 19.05 11.08
N GLN A 272 3.27 17.89 11.68
CA GLN A 272 4.10 16.71 11.47
C GLN A 272 3.96 16.18 10.03
N MET A 273 2.76 16.23 9.46
CA MET A 273 2.56 15.90 8.05
C MET A 273 3.36 16.82 7.14
N ASP A 274 3.27 18.14 7.34
CA ASP A 274 3.95 19.17 6.53
C ASP A 274 5.47 18.98 6.44
N THR A 275 6.07 18.47 7.50
CA THR A 275 7.53 18.28 7.59
C THR A 275 7.99 16.85 7.32
N SER A 276 7.10 15.91 7.00
CA SER A 276 7.43 14.51 6.82
C SER A 276 7.70 14.15 5.35
N HIS A 277 8.77 13.36 5.12
CA HIS A 277 9.26 12.94 3.81
C HIS A 277 9.49 11.41 3.78
N PRO A 278 8.44 10.57 3.72
CA PRO A 278 8.58 9.13 3.87
C PRO A 278 9.42 8.45 2.78
N CYS A 279 9.42 9.00 1.57
CA CYS A 279 10.23 8.47 0.47
C CYS A 279 11.75 8.56 0.73
N ASP A 280 12.21 9.47 1.59
CA ASP A 280 13.64 9.55 1.93
C ASP A 280 14.07 8.33 2.76
N PHE A 281 13.24 7.91 3.72
CA PHE A 281 13.48 6.71 4.52
C PHE A 281 13.42 5.43 3.66
N ILE A 282 12.49 5.37 2.70
CA ILE A 282 12.44 4.25 1.75
C ILE A 282 13.75 4.14 0.98
N ARG A 283 14.31 5.23 0.46
CA ARG A 283 15.58 5.23 -0.30
C ARG A 283 16.76 4.70 0.50
N GLU A 284 16.80 4.98 1.80
CA GLU A 284 17.89 4.60 2.70
C GLU A 284 17.71 3.19 3.30
N TYR A 285 16.49 2.63 3.23
CA TYR A 285 16.18 1.34 3.85
C TYR A 285 16.83 0.17 3.11
N THR A 286 17.53 -0.69 3.84
CA THR A 286 18.29 -1.84 3.32
C THR A 286 17.62 -3.20 3.58
N GLY A 287 16.59 -3.25 4.44
CA GLY A 287 15.83 -4.47 4.71
C GLY A 287 14.95 -4.91 3.54
N ALA A 288 14.26 -6.03 3.68
CA ALA A 288 13.32 -6.51 2.66
C ALA A 288 12.11 -5.56 2.53
N LEU A 289 11.68 -5.27 1.31
CA LEU A 289 10.58 -4.34 1.05
C LEU A 289 9.59 -4.93 0.06
N LEU A 290 8.30 -4.83 0.38
CA LEU A 290 7.18 -5.04 -0.51
C LEU A 290 6.39 -3.74 -0.65
N VAL A 291 6.01 -3.37 -1.87
CA VAL A 291 5.12 -2.24 -2.15
C VAL A 291 3.96 -2.74 -3.02
N ALA A 292 2.74 -2.38 -2.66
CA ALA A 292 1.54 -2.68 -3.41
C ALA A 292 0.70 -1.42 -3.57
N PHE A 293 0.28 -1.13 -4.81
CA PHE A 293 -0.76 -0.17 -5.14
C PHE A 293 -1.85 -0.84 -5.97
N ASN A 294 -3.05 -0.33 -5.90
CA ASN A 294 -4.22 -0.88 -6.60
C ASN A 294 -4.88 0.16 -7.53
N GLY A 295 -5.89 -0.28 -8.31
CA GLY A 295 -6.53 0.58 -9.31
C GLY A 295 -7.35 1.73 -8.72
N GLY A 296 -7.89 1.56 -7.52
CA GLY A 296 -8.69 2.57 -6.82
C GLY A 296 -7.87 3.60 -6.05
N ASP A 297 -6.55 3.41 -5.93
CA ASP A 297 -5.69 4.33 -5.15
C ASP A 297 -5.72 5.76 -5.68
N THR A 298 -5.88 5.97 -6.98
CA THR A 298 -5.94 7.31 -7.57
C THR A 298 -7.18 8.12 -7.20
N GLU A 299 -8.16 7.50 -6.52
CA GLU A 299 -9.31 8.22 -5.93
C GLU A 299 -8.91 8.95 -4.64
N LEU A 300 -7.87 8.48 -3.94
CA LEU A 300 -7.40 9.01 -2.65
C LEU A 300 -5.97 9.54 -2.71
N LEU A 301 -5.12 8.98 -3.56
CA LEU A 301 -3.71 9.32 -3.71
C LEU A 301 -3.44 9.84 -5.11
N SER A 302 -2.62 10.88 -5.25
CA SER A 302 -2.20 11.31 -6.58
C SER A 302 -1.28 10.30 -7.26
N GLN A 303 -1.29 10.27 -8.58
CA GLN A 303 -0.34 9.47 -9.35
C GLN A 303 1.11 9.82 -8.99
N THR A 304 1.38 11.08 -8.64
CA THR A 304 2.71 11.52 -8.18
C THR A 304 3.12 10.82 -6.90
N THR A 305 2.24 10.69 -5.90
CA THR A 305 2.52 9.95 -4.66
C THR A 305 2.85 8.49 -4.94
N ILE A 306 2.10 7.84 -5.84
CA ILE A 306 2.35 6.46 -6.27
C ILE A 306 3.72 6.35 -6.95
N ASP A 307 3.97 7.19 -7.97
CA ASP A 307 5.20 7.17 -8.77
C ASP A 307 6.43 7.47 -7.90
N ASP A 308 6.36 8.47 -7.00
CA ASP A 308 7.46 8.85 -6.10
C ASP A 308 7.79 7.72 -5.12
N THR A 309 6.78 7.03 -4.58
CA THR A 309 6.97 5.87 -3.70
C THR A 309 7.66 4.72 -4.42
N LEU A 310 7.18 4.36 -5.61
CA LEU A 310 7.79 3.30 -6.43
C LEU A 310 9.20 3.69 -6.90
N GLN A 311 9.43 4.97 -7.20
CA GLN A 311 10.75 5.45 -7.57
C GLN A 311 11.71 5.40 -6.37
N ALA A 312 11.26 5.79 -5.18
CA ALA A 312 12.06 5.67 -3.96
C ALA A 312 12.45 4.21 -3.67
N ALA A 313 11.52 3.26 -3.87
CA ALA A 313 11.82 1.83 -3.73
C ALA A 313 12.88 1.34 -4.75
N LYS A 314 12.86 1.84 -5.97
CA LYS A 314 13.87 1.53 -7.02
C LYS A 314 15.23 2.17 -6.72
N ASP A 315 15.24 3.39 -6.18
CA ASP A 315 16.46 4.17 -5.89
C ASP A 315 17.28 3.57 -4.73
N ARG A 316 16.73 2.65 -3.94
CA ARG A 316 17.46 1.88 -2.91
C ARG A 316 18.66 1.11 -3.45
N GLY A 317 18.62 0.74 -4.74
CA GLY A 317 19.65 -0.10 -5.35
C GLY A 317 19.64 -1.57 -4.90
N THR A 318 18.61 -1.98 -4.16
CA THR A 318 18.32 -3.37 -3.77
C THR A 318 16.96 -3.79 -4.33
N ASP A 319 16.79 -5.09 -4.60
CA ASP A 319 15.52 -5.62 -5.08
C ASP A 319 14.39 -5.40 -4.07
N PHE A 320 13.17 -5.25 -4.57
CA PHE A 320 11.95 -5.20 -3.78
C PHE A 320 10.82 -5.94 -4.49
N VAL A 321 9.81 -6.36 -3.75
CA VAL A 321 8.61 -6.99 -4.31
C VAL A 321 7.63 -5.89 -4.70
N ASP A 322 7.34 -5.76 -6.00
CA ASP A 322 6.36 -4.82 -6.53
C ASP A 322 5.09 -5.56 -6.94
N LEU A 323 4.02 -5.38 -6.17
CA LEU A 323 2.70 -5.93 -6.46
C LEU A 323 1.78 -4.92 -7.15
N SER A 324 2.27 -3.70 -7.42
CA SER A 324 1.48 -2.63 -8.02
C SER A 324 0.98 -3.04 -9.42
N GLY A 325 -0.28 -2.72 -9.67
CA GLY A 325 -0.94 -3.08 -10.94
C GLY A 325 -1.50 -4.52 -11.01
N GLN A 326 -1.25 -5.38 -10.02
CA GLN A 326 -1.90 -6.69 -9.95
C GLN A 326 -3.38 -6.58 -9.54
N PHE A 327 -3.75 -5.52 -8.82
CA PHE A 327 -5.07 -5.28 -8.24
C PHE A 327 -5.81 -4.15 -8.95
N ALA A 328 -5.83 -4.15 -10.28
CA ALA A 328 -6.41 -3.06 -11.10
C ALA A 328 -7.91 -2.81 -10.83
N ASN A 329 -8.66 -3.85 -10.41
CA ASN A 329 -10.08 -3.77 -10.10
C ASN A 329 -10.37 -3.58 -8.60
N ALA A 330 -9.35 -3.41 -7.77
CA ALA A 330 -9.53 -3.17 -6.34
C ALA A 330 -9.73 -1.68 -6.05
N ASN A 331 -10.52 -1.40 -5.01
CA ASN A 331 -10.55 -0.10 -4.35
C ASN A 331 -9.35 0.04 -3.39
N HIS A 332 -9.19 1.21 -2.78
CA HIS A 332 -8.08 1.50 -1.86
C HIS A 332 -7.93 0.49 -0.70
N ASN A 333 -9.02 -0.15 -0.28
CA ASN A 333 -9.03 -1.14 0.79
C ASN A 333 -8.88 -2.58 0.29
N TYR A 334 -8.37 -2.81 -0.93
CA TYR A 334 -8.20 -4.13 -1.53
C TYR A 334 -9.48 -4.98 -1.58
N GLN A 335 -10.60 -4.33 -1.85
CA GLN A 335 -11.89 -4.96 -2.12
C GLN A 335 -12.29 -4.68 -3.57
N SER A 336 -13.19 -5.48 -4.17
CA SER A 336 -13.68 -5.21 -5.51
C SER A 336 -14.28 -3.81 -5.61
N ALA A 337 -13.79 -2.99 -6.52
CA ALA A 337 -14.34 -1.67 -6.81
C ALA A 337 -15.79 -1.74 -7.34
N ALA A 338 -16.21 -2.88 -7.90
CA ALA A 338 -17.57 -3.14 -8.34
C ALA A 338 -18.49 -3.66 -7.22
N GLY A 339 -17.96 -3.95 -6.02
CA GLY A 339 -18.71 -4.54 -4.91
C GLY A 339 -19.04 -6.03 -5.11
N ASP A 340 -18.29 -6.73 -5.95
CA ASP A 340 -18.43 -8.17 -6.17
C ASP A 340 -17.74 -8.93 -5.02
N GLU A 341 -18.50 -9.75 -4.30
CA GLU A 341 -18.00 -10.49 -3.14
C GLU A 341 -16.98 -11.58 -3.52
N ALA A 342 -17.15 -12.25 -4.65
CA ALA A 342 -16.22 -13.28 -5.08
C ALA A 342 -14.90 -12.68 -5.57
N GLU A 343 -14.95 -11.53 -6.25
CA GLU A 343 -13.76 -10.77 -6.65
C GLU A 343 -13.06 -10.19 -5.41
N THR A 344 -13.81 -9.66 -4.44
CA THR A 344 -13.24 -9.20 -3.15
C THR A 344 -12.49 -10.32 -2.45
N ALA A 345 -13.08 -11.51 -2.33
CA ALA A 345 -12.42 -12.66 -1.73
C ALA A 345 -11.13 -13.06 -2.47
N ALA A 346 -11.14 -13.03 -3.80
CA ALA A 346 -9.96 -13.35 -4.60
C ALA A 346 -8.84 -12.30 -4.47
N ILE A 347 -9.20 -11.01 -4.41
CA ILE A 347 -8.25 -9.91 -4.17
C ILE A 347 -7.63 -10.06 -2.77
N SER A 348 -8.48 -10.28 -1.75
CA SER A 348 -8.04 -10.45 -0.36
C SER A 348 -7.08 -11.64 -0.22
N GLU A 349 -7.47 -12.82 -0.69
CA GLU A 349 -6.62 -14.01 -0.67
C GLU A 349 -5.27 -13.76 -1.37
N SER A 350 -5.28 -13.02 -2.47
CA SER A 350 -4.07 -12.73 -3.24
C SER A 350 -3.11 -11.78 -2.51
N ILE A 351 -3.60 -10.64 -1.99
CA ILE A 351 -2.71 -9.65 -1.32
C ILE A 351 -2.21 -10.21 0.02
N GLU A 352 -3.08 -10.86 0.79
CA GLU A 352 -2.74 -11.48 2.07
C GLU A 352 -1.73 -12.62 1.88
N GLY A 353 -1.97 -13.53 0.93
CA GLY A 353 -1.08 -14.65 0.64
C GLY A 353 0.29 -14.23 0.13
N GLN A 354 0.36 -13.26 -0.78
CA GLN A 354 1.66 -12.75 -1.28
C GLN A 354 2.42 -11.98 -0.20
N THR A 355 1.72 -11.24 0.66
CA THR A 355 2.35 -10.54 1.79
C THR A 355 2.82 -11.52 2.87
N ALA A 356 2.05 -12.58 3.17
CA ALA A 356 2.51 -13.63 4.07
C ALA A 356 3.78 -14.30 3.55
N GLN A 357 3.79 -14.69 2.26
CA GLN A 357 4.97 -15.31 1.65
C GLN A 357 6.19 -14.39 1.70
N PHE A 358 6.00 -13.07 1.43
CA PHE A 358 7.07 -12.09 1.55
C PHE A 358 7.70 -12.06 2.96
N PHE A 359 6.87 -12.04 4.02
CA PHE A 359 7.39 -12.05 5.38
C PHE A 359 8.03 -13.39 5.76
N ILE A 360 7.49 -14.51 5.30
CA ILE A 360 8.07 -15.85 5.48
C ILE A 360 9.48 -15.89 4.89
N ASP A 361 9.63 -15.47 3.63
CA ASP A 361 10.91 -15.47 2.91
C ASP A 361 11.94 -14.51 3.55
N ALA A 362 11.47 -13.38 4.12
CA ALA A 362 12.33 -12.34 4.67
C ALA A 362 12.73 -12.58 6.14
N LEU A 363 11.89 -13.22 6.92
CA LEU A 363 12.04 -13.30 8.38
C LEU A 363 12.40 -14.71 8.89
N LEU A 364 12.16 -15.75 8.10
CA LEU A 364 12.54 -17.12 8.47
C LEU A 364 13.83 -17.55 7.77
N PRO A 365 14.67 -18.38 8.42
CA PRO A 365 15.83 -18.97 7.76
C PRO A 365 15.40 -19.81 6.55
N ALA A 366 16.23 -19.83 5.51
CA ALA A 366 15.94 -20.57 4.29
C ALA A 366 15.70 -22.09 4.47
N ASP A 367 16.18 -22.65 5.58
CA ASP A 367 16.03 -24.09 5.89
C ASP A 367 14.69 -24.39 6.60
N ASP A 368 14.02 -23.40 7.18
CA ASP A 368 12.74 -23.54 7.92
C ASP A 368 11.51 -23.22 7.03
N ALA A 369 11.72 -22.59 5.90
CA ALA A 369 10.63 -22.26 4.96
C ALA A 369 10.06 -23.49 4.20
N ALA A 370 10.64 -24.68 4.36
CA ALA A 370 10.28 -25.92 3.67
C ALA A 370 9.73 -27.03 4.61
N ALA A 371 9.53 -26.76 5.88
CA ALA A 371 8.98 -27.69 6.86
C ALA A 371 7.50 -27.45 7.11
#